data_1f0b3cb0fe35e63919f7467f0795e366
#
_entry.id   1f0b3cb0fe35e63919f7467f0795e366
#
_cell.length_a   1.000
_cell.length_b   1.000
_cell.length_c   1.000
_cell.angle_alpha   90.00
_cell.angle_beta   90.00
_cell.angle_gamma   90.00
#
_symmetry.space_group_name_H-M   'P 1'
#
loop_
_entity.id
_entity.type
_entity.pdbx_description
1 polymer ?
#
loop_
_entity_poly.entity_id
_entity_poly.type
_entity_poly.pdbx_seq_one_letter_code
_entity_poly.pdbx_strand_id
1 'polypeptide(L)'
;MSPELRPGIDTQVRPWGGPVYGQLESVVVHSEALQGNALGDPSDRPLWVYLPPAYDREPERRFPTIYVIQGMTGQLDMWANRTAFRPTLLELVDGLFGGEDPAPPAIVVLVDCWTSYGGSQYLDSPGTGRYHTYLSEEVVAAVDTRYRSLADRDHRAITGKSSGGYGAMVTPMLRPDVFGALATHAGDALFEVCYGPMFAEASRALRDHYDGSFERFWADFRSRPAMTRPDDPALLESWGYAACYSADDDGTVRLPFDTTTGELVPEVWERWLRRDPVRMARTPSGIEALRSMRAIWIDAGSRDEYFLDLGAEAFRAACVAAGTVEPRFELFEAKHGGIEYRYPLALRYLAERLSA
;
A
#
# COMPACT_ATOMS: atom_id res chain seq x y z
N MET A 1 -36.78 22.76 -7.77
CA MET A 1 -35.56 22.43 -8.54
C MET A 1 -34.84 21.33 -7.77
N SER A 2 -34.76 20.16 -8.35
CA SER A 2 -33.94 19.08 -7.75
C SER A 2 -32.46 19.47 -7.83
N PRO A 3 -31.66 19.26 -6.77
CA PRO A 3 -30.22 19.52 -6.83
C PRO A 3 -29.64 18.61 -7.91
N GLU A 4 -28.91 19.19 -8.86
CA GLU A 4 -28.10 18.41 -9.81
C GLU A 4 -27.04 17.63 -9.01
N LEU A 5 -27.13 16.31 -9.09
CA LEU A 5 -26.07 15.43 -8.58
C LEU A 5 -24.83 15.62 -9.48
N ARG A 6 -23.78 16.20 -8.95
CA ARG A 6 -22.50 16.27 -9.64
C ARG A 6 -21.85 14.90 -9.62
N PRO A 7 -21.41 14.36 -10.76
CA PRO A 7 -20.64 13.14 -10.78
C PRO A 7 -19.25 13.40 -10.19
N GLY A 8 -18.83 12.61 -9.20
CA GLY A 8 -17.52 12.69 -8.59
C GLY A 8 -17.55 13.05 -7.10
N ILE A 9 -16.40 12.89 -6.43
CA ILE A 9 -16.24 13.30 -5.05
C ILE A 9 -16.19 14.82 -5.00
N ASP A 10 -17.14 15.45 -4.30
CA ASP A 10 -17.08 16.87 -4.00
C ASP A 10 -16.08 17.09 -2.85
N THR A 11 -14.81 17.28 -3.21
CA THR A 11 -13.74 17.58 -2.25
C THR A 11 -13.85 18.98 -1.67
N GLN A 12 -14.75 19.82 -2.16
CA GLN A 12 -14.94 21.19 -1.67
C GLN A 12 -15.86 21.25 -0.45
N VAL A 13 -16.63 20.21 -0.18
CA VAL A 13 -17.51 20.16 1.01
C VAL A 13 -16.71 19.68 2.21
N ARG A 14 -16.34 20.61 3.08
CA ARG A 14 -15.67 20.33 4.36
C ARG A 14 -16.58 20.74 5.52
N PRO A 15 -16.62 20.00 6.65
CA PRO A 15 -17.45 20.35 7.81
C PRO A 15 -17.15 21.73 8.39
N TRP A 16 -15.89 22.18 8.30
CA TRP A 16 -15.41 23.45 8.84
C TRP A 16 -15.02 24.48 7.77
N GLY A 17 -15.41 24.25 6.50
CA GLY A 17 -15.31 25.27 5.45
C GLY A 17 -13.89 25.76 5.13
N GLY A 18 -12.88 24.92 5.30
CA GLY A 18 -11.51 25.27 4.89
C GLY A 18 -11.36 25.42 3.37
N PRO A 19 -10.37 26.20 2.90
CA PRO A 19 -10.11 26.36 1.47
C PRO A 19 -9.68 25.02 0.85
N VAL A 20 -10.00 24.83 -0.43
CA VAL A 20 -9.46 23.80 -1.31
C VAL A 20 -8.49 24.50 -2.26
N TYR A 21 -7.26 24.02 -2.33
CA TYR A 21 -6.18 24.64 -3.09
C TYR A 21 -5.96 23.96 -4.44
N GLY A 22 -5.91 22.64 -4.47
CA GLY A 22 -5.67 21.82 -5.65
C GLY A 22 -6.95 21.19 -6.21
N GLN A 23 -6.78 20.18 -7.05
CA GLN A 23 -7.88 19.44 -7.68
C GLN A 23 -7.72 17.95 -7.44
N LEU A 24 -8.85 17.24 -7.29
CA LEU A 24 -8.90 15.78 -7.27
C LEU A 24 -9.67 15.30 -8.49
N GLU A 25 -9.01 14.54 -9.34
CA GLU A 25 -9.66 13.83 -10.44
C GLU A 25 -9.89 12.35 -10.08
N SER A 26 -11.05 11.84 -10.48
CA SER A 26 -11.36 10.41 -10.44
C SER A 26 -11.40 9.88 -11.86
N VAL A 27 -10.59 8.88 -12.14
CA VAL A 27 -10.50 8.23 -13.45
C VAL A 27 -10.57 6.71 -13.29
N VAL A 28 -10.79 6.00 -14.39
CA VAL A 28 -10.78 4.54 -14.42
C VAL A 28 -9.63 4.06 -15.29
N VAL A 29 -8.86 3.10 -14.77
CA VAL A 29 -7.85 2.37 -15.51
C VAL A 29 -8.45 1.04 -15.96
N HIS A 30 -8.51 0.81 -17.27
CA HIS A 30 -8.93 -0.47 -17.85
C HIS A 30 -7.70 -1.40 -17.90
N SER A 31 -7.60 -2.31 -16.94
CA SER A 31 -6.42 -3.15 -16.77
C SER A 31 -6.52 -4.44 -17.59
N GLU A 32 -5.60 -4.67 -18.49
CA GLU A 32 -5.41 -5.96 -19.17
C GLU A 32 -4.77 -6.99 -18.23
N ALA A 33 -3.87 -6.53 -17.34
CA ALA A 33 -3.20 -7.39 -16.38
C ALA A 33 -4.17 -8.06 -15.38
N LEU A 34 -5.30 -7.41 -15.07
CA LEU A 34 -6.29 -7.92 -14.13
C LEU A 34 -7.47 -8.64 -14.80
N GLN A 35 -7.52 -8.70 -16.15
CA GLN A 35 -8.56 -9.46 -16.85
C GLN A 35 -8.46 -10.95 -16.53
N GLY A 36 -9.61 -11.56 -16.21
CA GLY A 36 -9.68 -13.00 -15.92
C GLY A 36 -8.94 -13.43 -14.66
N ASN A 37 -8.72 -12.52 -13.68
CA ASN A 37 -8.09 -12.86 -12.41
C ASN A 37 -8.89 -13.95 -11.65
N ALA A 38 -8.20 -14.70 -10.79
CA ALA A 38 -8.74 -15.86 -10.10
C ALA A 38 -9.96 -15.56 -9.21
N LEU A 39 -10.10 -14.31 -8.75
CA LEU A 39 -11.16 -13.89 -7.84
C LEU A 39 -12.41 -13.36 -8.57
N GLY A 40 -12.32 -13.10 -9.87
CA GLY A 40 -13.37 -12.45 -10.64
C GLY A 40 -13.57 -10.98 -10.22
N ASP A 41 -12.57 -10.38 -9.57
CA ASP A 41 -12.57 -8.97 -9.20
C ASP A 41 -12.52 -8.10 -10.47
N PRO A 42 -13.14 -6.89 -10.46
CA PRO A 42 -13.15 -6.00 -11.60
C PRO A 42 -11.76 -5.67 -12.12
N SER A 43 -11.57 -5.72 -13.44
CA SER A 43 -10.35 -5.24 -14.11
C SER A 43 -10.38 -3.73 -14.37
N ASP A 44 -11.56 -3.12 -14.37
CA ASP A 44 -11.72 -1.68 -14.41
C ASP A 44 -11.54 -1.11 -13.00
N ARG A 45 -10.43 -0.41 -12.78
CA ARG A 45 -10.03 0.04 -11.44
C ARG A 45 -10.12 1.54 -11.31
N PRO A 46 -10.75 2.06 -10.24
CA PRO A 46 -10.74 3.48 -9.96
C PRO A 46 -9.32 3.96 -9.59
N LEU A 47 -9.01 5.18 -10.00
CA LEU A 47 -7.76 5.86 -9.70
C LEU A 47 -8.08 7.30 -9.33
N TRP A 48 -7.57 7.80 -8.21
CA TRP A 48 -7.66 9.21 -7.86
C TRP A 48 -6.33 9.90 -8.06
N VAL A 49 -6.37 11.07 -8.67
CA VAL A 49 -5.18 11.87 -8.95
C VAL A 49 -5.37 13.26 -8.39
N TYR A 50 -4.57 13.59 -7.37
CA TYR A 50 -4.50 14.95 -6.84
C TYR A 50 -3.50 15.77 -7.64
N LEU A 51 -3.95 16.92 -8.14
CA LEU A 51 -3.16 17.89 -8.86
C LEU A 51 -2.91 19.11 -7.96
N PRO A 52 -1.64 19.47 -7.71
CA PRO A 52 -1.31 20.59 -6.84
C PRO A 52 -1.73 21.92 -7.46
N PRO A 53 -1.92 23.01 -6.67
CA PRO A 53 -2.32 24.32 -7.21
C PRO A 53 -1.41 24.87 -8.30
N ALA A 54 -0.13 24.49 -8.31
CA ALA A 54 0.82 24.85 -9.35
C ALA A 54 0.48 24.22 -10.72
N TYR A 55 -0.29 23.12 -10.73
CA TYR A 55 -0.65 22.45 -11.97
C TYR A 55 -1.41 23.38 -12.92
N ASP A 56 -2.38 24.15 -12.42
CA ASP A 56 -3.13 25.12 -13.24
C ASP A 56 -2.36 26.42 -13.46
N ARG A 57 -1.60 26.87 -12.46
CA ARG A 57 -0.87 28.14 -12.53
C ARG A 57 0.33 28.10 -13.48
N GLU A 58 0.90 26.92 -13.70
CA GLU A 58 2.12 26.70 -14.49
C GLU A 58 1.84 25.66 -15.61
N PRO A 59 1.13 26.02 -16.69
CA PRO A 59 0.62 25.07 -17.69
C PRO A 59 1.71 24.30 -18.45
N GLU A 60 2.92 24.86 -18.55
CA GLU A 60 4.04 24.21 -19.25
C GLU A 60 4.90 23.34 -18.33
N ARG A 61 4.70 23.43 -17.02
CA ARG A 61 5.49 22.67 -16.04
C ARG A 61 5.05 21.22 -16.00
N ARG A 62 6.05 20.33 -15.90
CA ARG A 62 5.87 18.91 -15.52
C ARG A 62 6.23 18.72 -14.07
N PHE A 63 5.62 17.72 -13.43
CA PHE A 63 5.67 17.51 -11.99
C PHE A 63 6.16 16.09 -11.67
N PRO A 64 6.91 15.90 -10.59
CA PRO A 64 7.16 14.57 -10.05
C PRO A 64 5.85 13.93 -9.59
N THR A 65 5.84 12.60 -9.51
CA THR A 65 4.66 11.81 -9.12
C THR A 65 4.94 10.98 -7.87
N ILE A 66 3.99 10.95 -6.94
CA ILE A 66 4.06 10.14 -5.73
C ILE A 66 2.83 9.23 -5.69
N TYR A 67 3.04 7.92 -5.77
CA TYR A 67 2.00 6.90 -5.73
C TYR A 67 1.73 6.51 -4.28
N VAL A 68 0.47 6.62 -3.84
CA VAL A 68 0.02 6.25 -2.51
C VAL A 68 -0.82 4.98 -2.62
N ILE A 69 -0.40 3.95 -1.91
CA ILE A 69 -1.02 2.63 -1.92
C ILE A 69 -1.52 2.23 -0.52
N GLN A 70 -2.66 1.51 -0.47
CA GLN A 70 -3.37 1.23 0.77
C GLN A 70 -2.86 -0.03 1.47
N GLY A 71 -3.14 -0.13 2.78
CA GLY A 71 -2.93 -1.34 3.56
C GLY A 71 -3.96 -2.43 3.29
N MET A 72 -3.81 -3.58 3.95
CA MET A 72 -4.78 -4.69 3.88
C MET A 72 -6.19 -4.20 4.23
N THR A 73 -7.19 -4.74 3.58
CA THR A 73 -8.62 -4.36 3.65
C THR A 73 -8.95 -2.94 3.19
N GLY A 74 -7.94 -2.12 2.88
CA GLY A 74 -8.14 -0.77 2.36
C GLY A 74 -8.70 -0.77 0.95
N GLN A 75 -9.64 0.16 0.70
CA GLN A 75 -10.18 0.49 -0.62
C GLN A 75 -9.92 1.97 -0.90
N LEU A 76 -10.04 2.39 -2.16
CA LEU A 76 -9.73 3.77 -2.55
C LEU A 76 -10.49 4.82 -1.74
N ASP A 77 -11.78 4.57 -1.46
CA ASP A 77 -12.66 5.48 -0.71
C ASP A 77 -12.21 5.74 0.73
N MET A 78 -11.36 4.86 1.29
CA MET A 78 -10.81 5.07 2.64
C MET A 78 -10.06 6.41 2.78
N TRP A 79 -9.47 6.91 1.71
CA TRP A 79 -8.71 8.16 1.71
C TRP A 79 -9.58 9.41 1.89
N ALA A 80 -10.89 9.30 1.61
CA ALA A 80 -11.90 10.33 1.85
C ALA A 80 -12.74 10.03 3.10
N ASN A 81 -12.45 8.95 3.86
CA ASN A 81 -13.23 8.58 5.02
C ASN A 81 -13.00 9.56 6.17
N ARG A 82 -14.04 10.32 6.48
CA ARG A 82 -13.99 11.37 7.50
C ARG A 82 -14.42 10.84 8.86
N THR A 83 -13.62 11.09 9.86
CA THR A 83 -13.94 10.82 11.26
C THR A 83 -13.81 12.09 12.09
N ALA A 84 -14.44 12.12 13.28
CA ALA A 84 -14.33 13.24 14.19
C ALA A 84 -12.86 13.51 14.59
N PHE A 85 -12.46 14.77 14.55
CA PHE A 85 -11.12 15.26 14.92
C PHE A 85 -9.96 14.71 14.07
N ARG A 86 -10.25 14.10 12.91
CA ARG A 86 -9.21 13.62 11.97
C ARG A 86 -9.51 14.13 10.57
N PRO A 87 -8.58 14.88 9.96
CA PRO A 87 -8.68 15.20 8.54
C PRO A 87 -8.56 13.94 7.70
N THR A 88 -9.14 13.96 6.52
CA THR A 88 -8.90 12.93 5.51
C THR A 88 -7.49 13.05 4.93
N LEU A 89 -6.97 11.98 4.31
CA LEU A 89 -5.69 12.09 3.61
C LEU A 89 -5.73 13.16 2.51
N LEU A 90 -6.85 13.27 1.81
CA LEU A 90 -7.02 14.30 0.77
C LEU A 90 -6.88 15.72 1.31
N GLU A 91 -7.44 16.01 2.50
CA GLU A 91 -7.28 17.32 3.16
C GLU A 91 -5.83 17.55 3.60
N LEU A 92 -5.15 16.52 4.09
CA LEU A 92 -3.74 16.60 4.47
C LEU A 92 -2.84 16.86 3.25
N VAL A 93 -3.09 16.19 2.13
CA VAL A 93 -2.36 16.39 0.86
C VAL A 93 -2.62 17.78 0.30
N ASP A 94 -3.87 18.22 0.28
CA ASP A 94 -4.24 19.54 -0.22
C ASP A 94 -3.62 20.67 0.62
N GLY A 95 -3.64 20.54 1.95
CA GLY A 95 -2.97 21.46 2.87
C GLY A 95 -1.45 21.46 2.72
N LEU A 96 -0.84 20.30 2.43
CA LEU A 96 0.60 20.17 2.20
C LEU A 96 1.08 20.95 0.97
N PHE A 97 0.33 20.89 -0.13
CA PHE A 97 0.77 21.50 -1.41
C PHE A 97 0.19 22.90 -1.66
N GLY A 98 -0.82 23.33 -0.91
CA GLY A 98 -1.49 24.60 -1.11
C GLY A 98 -1.57 25.52 0.11
N GLY A 99 -1.18 25.04 1.30
CA GLY A 99 -1.24 25.78 2.55
C GLY A 99 -0.21 26.90 2.68
N GLU A 100 -0.01 27.41 3.91
CA GLU A 100 0.89 28.54 4.20
C GLU A 100 2.38 28.23 3.94
N ASP A 101 2.81 26.97 4.19
CA ASP A 101 4.16 26.49 3.94
C ASP A 101 4.11 25.29 2.97
N PRO A 102 3.90 25.53 1.68
CA PRO A 102 3.70 24.46 0.71
C PRO A 102 4.98 23.67 0.44
N ALA A 103 4.84 22.36 0.33
CA ALA A 103 5.90 21.51 -0.20
C ALA A 103 6.13 21.81 -1.70
N PRO A 104 7.30 21.42 -2.26
CA PRO A 104 7.48 21.44 -3.71
C PRO A 104 6.35 20.67 -4.40
N PRO A 105 5.73 21.21 -5.46
CA PRO A 105 4.52 20.63 -6.03
C PRO A 105 4.81 19.27 -6.67
N ALA A 106 3.94 18.29 -6.34
CA ALA A 106 3.96 16.96 -6.92
C ALA A 106 2.52 16.50 -7.21
N ILE A 107 2.35 15.67 -8.23
CA ILE A 107 1.11 14.94 -8.48
C ILE A 107 1.04 13.77 -7.50
N VAL A 108 -0.07 13.61 -6.78
CA VAL A 108 -0.26 12.45 -5.89
C VAL A 108 -1.30 11.51 -6.49
N VAL A 109 -0.91 10.26 -6.68
CA VAL A 109 -1.71 9.22 -7.33
C VAL A 109 -2.15 8.21 -6.27
N LEU A 110 -3.44 8.12 -6.00
CA LEU A 110 -4.00 7.16 -5.04
C LEU A 110 -4.53 5.95 -5.83
N VAL A 111 -3.87 4.81 -5.64
CA VAL A 111 -4.08 3.62 -6.46
C VAL A 111 -4.94 2.61 -5.72
N ASP A 112 -5.95 2.06 -6.38
CA ASP A 112 -6.73 0.93 -5.87
C ASP A 112 -6.09 -0.40 -6.28
N CYS A 113 -5.65 -1.18 -5.29
CA CYS A 113 -5.15 -2.55 -5.44
C CYS A 113 -5.86 -3.54 -4.50
N TRP A 114 -7.09 -3.22 -4.11
CA TRP A 114 -7.93 -4.09 -3.30
C TRP A 114 -8.35 -5.34 -4.07
N THR A 115 -8.54 -6.42 -3.34
CA THR A 115 -9.11 -7.69 -3.85
C THR A 115 -10.23 -8.15 -2.92
N SER A 116 -11.08 -9.07 -3.40
CA SER A 116 -12.12 -9.69 -2.57
C SER A 116 -11.56 -10.57 -1.44
N TYR A 117 -10.23 -10.76 -1.36
CA TYR A 117 -9.51 -11.31 -0.20
C TYR A 117 -8.86 -10.22 0.68
N GLY A 118 -9.13 -8.94 0.41
CA GLY A 118 -8.70 -7.81 1.22
C GLY A 118 -7.49 -7.04 0.69
N GLY A 119 -6.64 -7.64 -0.12
CA GLY A 119 -5.46 -6.98 -0.69
C GLY A 119 -4.72 -7.87 -1.68
N SER A 120 -3.77 -7.30 -2.40
CA SER A 120 -2.97 -7.97 -3.43
C SER A 120 -1.49 -8.10 -3.08
N GLN A 121 -1.08 -7.50 -1.97
CA GLN A 121 0.34 -7.34 -1.60
C GLN A 121 1.20 -6.77 -2.74
N TYR A 122 0.55 -6.11 -3.71
CA TYR A 122 1.22 -5.46 -4.85
C TYR A 122 2.12 -6.40 -5.65
N LEU A 123 1.75 -7.70 -5.68
CA LEU A 123 2.46 -8.77 -6.38
C LEU A 123 1.61 -9.32 -7.52
N ASP A 124 2.27 -9.92 -8.50
CA ASP A 124 1.62 -10.81 -9.45
C ASP A 124 1.49 -12.19 -8.81
N SER A 125 0.25 -12.67 -8.69
CA SER A 125 -0.05 -13.97 -8.09
C SER A 125 -1.17 -14.69 -8.83
N PRO A 126 -1.04 -16.01 -9.07
CA PRO A 126 -2.14 -16.81 -9.58
C PRO A 126 -3.38 -16.80 -8.67
N GLY A 127 -3.20 -16.55 -7.38
CA GLY A 127 -4.29 -16.53 -6.39
C GLY A 127 -5.10 -15.24 -6.35
N THR A 128 -4.58 -14.13 -6.90
CA THR A 128 -5.25 -12.82 -6.82
C THR A 128 -5.32 -12.08 -8.15
N GLY A 129 -4.27 -12.16 -8.97
CA GLY A 129 -4.15 -11.42 -10.22
C GLY A 129 -2.78 -10.74 -10.35
N ARG A 130 -2.55 -10.06 -11.48
CA ARG A 130 -1.26 -9.43 -11.81
C ARG A 130 -1.19 -7.98 -11.32
N TYR A 131 -1.30 -7.78 -10.01
CA TYR A 131 -1.36 -6.44 -9.41
C TYR A 131 -0.03 -5.68 -9.41
N HIS A 132 1.10 -6.38 -9.44
CA HIS A 132 2.40 -5.74 -9.63
C HIS A 132 2.53 -5.12 -11.03
N THR A 133 2.15 -5.88 -12.06
CA THR A 133 2.09 -5.41 -13.45
C THR A 133 1.10 -4.25 -13.57
N TYR A 134 -0.11 -4.38 -13.02
CA TYR A 134 -1.12 -3.33 -13.02
C TYR A 134 -0.55 -2.01 -12.44
N LEU A 135 0.02 -2.07 -11.23
CA LEU A 135 0.56 -0.90 -10.54
C LEU A 135 1.73 -0.27 -11.29
N SER A 136 2.75 -1.08 -11.62
CA SER A 136 4.04 -0.59 -12.10
C SER A 136 4.09 -0.30 -13.60
N GLU A 137 3.15 -0.83 -14.38
CA GLU A 137 3.10 -0.63 -15.83
C GLU A 137 1.85 0.13 -16.26
N GLU A 138 0.65 -0.40 -16.00
CA GLU A 138 -0.58 0.16 -16.54
C GLU A 138 -0.98 1.47 -15.85
N VAL A 139 -0.93 1.54 -14.52
CA VAL A 139 -1.24 2.77 -13.77
C VAL A 139 -0.20 3.85 -14.08
N VAL A 140 1.09 3.49 -14.08
CA VAL A 140 2.17 4.43 -14.41
C VAL A 140 2.01 4.99 -15.82
N ALA A 141 1.78 4.12 -16.81
CA ALA A 141 1.57 4.56 -18.20
C ALA A 141 0.32 5.44 -18.37
N ALA A 142 -0.78 5.11 -17.68
CA ALA A 142 -2.01 5.91 -17.71
C ALA A 142 -1.79 7.32 -17.13
N VAL A 143 -1.06 7.42 -16.02
CA VAL A 143 -0.71 8.71 -15.39
C VAL A 143 0.22 9.52 -16.28
N ASP A 144 1.29 8.94 -16.80
CA ASP A 144 2.26 9.62 -17.64
C ASP A 144 1.67 10.10 -18.98
N THR A 145 0.67 9.36 -19.51
CA THR A 145 -0.03 9.74 -20.74
C THR A 145 -1.04 10.87 -20.52
N ARG A 146 -1.75 10.86 -19.38
CA ARG A 146 -2.86 11.77 -19.11
C ARG A 146 -2.41 13.08 -18.47
N TYR A 147 -1.38 13.06 -17.65
CA TYR A 147 -0.96 14.19 -16.83
C TYR A 147 0.44 14.70 -17.22
N ARG A 148 0.74 15.91 -16.81
CA ARG A 148 2.07 16.52 -17.00
C ARG A 148 3.06 16.03 -15.94
N SER A 149 3.31 14.73 -15.96
CA SER A 149 4.30 14.07 -15.12
C SER A 149 5.71 14.20 -15.69
N LEU A 150 6.72 14.18 -14.83
CA LEU A 150 8.09 13.87 -15.20
C LEU A 150 8.18 12.34 -15.29
N ALA A 151 8.10 11.83 -16.54
CA ALA A 151 7.86 10.41 -16.84
C ALA A 151 9.13 9.55 -16.76
N ASP A 152 9.90 9.69 -15.68
CA ASP A 152 11.09 8.88 -15.43
C ASP A 152 11.15 8.44 -13.96
N ARG A 153 12.01 7.45 -13.67
CA ARG A 153 12.13 6.87 -12.33
C ARG A 153 12.62 7.87 -11.27
N ASP A 154 13.47 8.81 -11.66
CA ASP A 154 14.11 9.75 -10.73
C ASP A 154 13.14 10.80 -10.20
N HIS A 155 11.98 10.93 -10.86
CA HIS A 155 10.88 11.81 -10.46
C HIS A 155 9.63 11.04 -10.02
N ARG A 156 9.78 9.74 -9.70
CA ARG A 156 8.65 8.89 -9.28
C ARG A 156 8.93 8.19 -7.96
N ALA A 157 8.03 8.36 -7.00
CA ALA A 157 8.08 7.70 -5.70
C ALA A 157 6.82 6.89 -5.42
N ILE A 158 6.93 5.98 -4.46
CA ILE A 158 5.82 5.19 -3.94
C ILE A 158 5.81 5.24 -2.41
N THR A 159 4.62 5.30 -1.82
CA THR A 159 4.44 5.31 -0.36
C THR A 159 3.19 4.55 0.05
N GLY A 160 3.20 4.01 1.25
CA GLY A 160 2.05 3.32 1.84
C GLY A 160 2.29 2.92 3.28
N LYS A 161 1.22 2.41 3.92
CA LYS A 161 1.23 1.95 5.31
C LYS A 161 0.85 0.47 5.36
N SER A 162 1.41 -0.29 6.33
CA SER A 162 1.08 -1.71 6.51
C SER A 162 1.40 -2.51 5.24
N SER A 163 0.48 -3.29 4.71
CA SER A 163 0.64 -3.92 3.39
C SER A 163 0.98 -2.93 2.27
N GLY A 164 0.49 -1.67 2.35
CA GLY A 164 0.94 -0.61 1.44
C GLY A 164 2.40 -0.22 1.66
N GLY A 165 2.85 -0.22 2.91
CA GLY A 165 4.25 -0.03 3.26
C GLY A 165 5.13 -1.18 2.76
N TYR A 166 4.63 -2.42 2.82
CA TYR A 166 5.24 -3.58 2.17
C TYR A 166 5.39 -3.33 0.66
N GLY A 167 4.28 -2.99 -0.02
CA GLY A 167 4.29 -2.67 -1.45
C GLY A 167 5.28 -1.55 -1.80
N ALA A 168 5.38 -0.52 -0.95
CA ALA A 168 6.32 0.58 -1.13
C ALA A 168 7.79 0.15 -0.99
N MET A 169 8.10 -0.88 -0.20
CA MET A 169 9.44 -1.46 -0.11
C MET A 169 9.76 -2.38 -1.29
N VAL A 170 8.83 -3.30 -1.65
CA VAL A 170 9.14 -4.36 -2.62
C VAL A 170 9.02 -3.89 -4.06
N THR A 171 8.08 -3.00 -4.38
CA THR A 171 7.88 -2.55 -5.77
C THR A 171 9.12 -1.87 -6.36
N PRO A 172 9.82 -0.94 -5.67
CA PRO A 172 11.08 -0.39 -6.18
C PRO A 172 12.22 -1.39 -6.27
N MET A 173 12.24 -2.42 -5.41
CA MET A 173 13.23 -3.50 -5.53
C MET A 173 12.99 -4.41 -6.72
N LEU A 174 11.73 -4.60 -7.12
CA LEU A 174 11.34 -5.41 -8.28
C LEU A 174 11.38 -4.60 -9.59
N ARG A 175 11.10 -3.31 -9.52
CA ARG A 175 11.06 -2.37 -10.66
C ARG A 175 11.87 -1.11 -10.36
N PRO A 176 13.20 -1.24 -10.21
CA PRO A 176 14.08 -0.10 -9.99
C PRO A 176 14.15 0.84 -11.21
N ASP A 177 13.69 0.38 -12.37
CA ASP A 177 13.53 1.15 -13.60
C ASP A 177 12.30 2.09 -13.55
N VAL A 178 11.35 1.85 -12.66
CA VAL A 178 10.08 2.60 -12.57
C VAL A 178 10.08 3.60 -11.41
N PHE A 179 10.53 3.18 -10.22
CA PHE A 179 10.50 4.00 -9.01
C PHE A 179 11.90 4.29 -8.49
N GLY A 180 12.21 5.57 -8.29
CA GLY A 180 13.50 6.05 -7.78
C GLY A 180 13.50 6.46 -6.31
N ALA A 181 12.34 6.44 -5.63
CA ALA A 181 12.23 6.78 -4.23
C ALA A 181 11.07 6.03 -3.55
N LEU A 182 11.19 5.81 -2.24
CA LEU A 182 10.16 5.13 -1.46
C LEU A 182 9.97 5.76 -0.08
N ALA A 183 8.74 5.60 0.46
CA ALA A 183 8.44 5.82 1.86
C ALA A 183 7.54 4.70 2.38
N THR A 184 7.91 4.11 3.52
CA THR A 184 7.15 3.06 4.17
C THR A 184 6.75 3.45 5.59
N HIS A 185 5.47 3.34 5.90
CA HIS A 185 4.90 3.58 7.22
C HIS A 185 4.46 2.26 7.82
N ALA A 186 5.16 1.78 8.84
CA ALA A 186 4.85 0.50 9.48
C ALA A 186 4.54 -0.59 8.43
N GLY A 187 5.45 -0.78 7.45
CA GLY A 187 5.28 -1.76 6.37
C GLY A 187 5.59 -3.17 6.85
N ASP A 188 4.85 -4.16 6.33
CA ASP A 188 5.04 -5.56 6.68
C ASP A 188 6.45 -6.01 6.30
N ALA A 189 7.27 -6.35 7.29
CA ALA A 189 8.66 -6.73 7.11
C ALA A 189 9.12 -7.60 8.28
N LEU A 190 10.16 -8.41 8.09
CA LEU A 190 10.64 -9.39 9.06
C LEU A 190 9.52 -10.39 9.38
N PHE A 191 9.13 -11.18 8.38
CA PHE A 191 7.92 -12.01 8.37
C PHE A 191 7.81 -13.00 9.51
N GLU A 192 8.94 -13.49 10.02
CA GLU A 192 8.98 -14.35 11.20
C GLU A 192 8.40 -13.68 12.45
N VAL A 193 8.51 -12.35 12.51
CA VAL A 193 8.04 -11.56 13.66
C VAL A 193 6.63 -11.05 13.46
N CYS A 194 6.32 -10.47 12.29
CA CYS A 194 5.02 -9.85 12.08
C CYS A 194 3.90 -10.86 11.77
N TYR A 195 4.18 -11.97 11.09
CA TYR A 195 3.15 -12.94 10.71
C TYR A 195 3.05 -14.17 11.63
N GLY A 196 4.14 -14.54 12.32
CA GLY A 196 4.15 -15.70 13.21
C GLY A 196 3.01 -15.71 14.26
N PRO A 197 2.78 -14.62 15.01
CA PRO A 197 1.69 -14.54 15.97
C PRO A 197 0.30 -14.73 15.33
N MET A 198 0.07 -14.16 14.16
CA MET A 198 -1.19 -14.25 13.42
C MET A 198 -1.54 -15.71 13.05
N PHE A 199 -0.55 -16.54 12.70
CA PHE A 199 -0.81 -17.95 12.36
C PHE A 199 -1.35 -18.74 13.54
N ALA A 200 -0.85 -18.47 14.74
CA ALA A 200 -1.36 -19.11 15.96
C ALA A 200 -2.79 -18.68 16.30
N GLU A 201 -3.11 -17.40 16.09
CA GLU A 201 -4.46 -16.86 16.26
C GLU A 201 -5.42 -17.48 15.23
N ALA A 202 -5.05 -17.49 13.94
CA ALA A 202 -5.85 -18.07 12.87
C ALA A 202 -6.10 -19.57 13.06
N SER A 203 -5.09 -20.37 13.45
CA SER A 203 -5.26 -21.81 13.71
C SER A 203 -6.22 -22.06 14.85
N ARG A 204 -6.12 -21.28 15.93
CA ARG A 204 -7.04 -21.39 17.07
C ARG A 204 -8.48 -21.04 16.66
N ALA A 205 -8.67 -19.93 15.94
CA ALA A 205 -9.98 -19.50 15.48
C ALA A 205 -10.62 -20.51 14.50
N LEU A 206 -9.83 -21.07 13.58
CA LEU A 206 -10.30 -22.12 12.67
C LEU A 206 -10.73 -23.38 13.43
N ARG A 207 -9.91 -23.83 14.38
CA ARG A 207 -10.24 -25.00 15.21
C ARG A 207 -11.54 -24.79 16.00
N ASP A 208 -11.65 -23.64 16.68
CA ASP A 208 -12.70 -23.38 17.65
C ASP A 208 -14.06 -23.05 16.98
N HIS A 209 -14.06 -22.51 15.73
CA HIS A 209 -15.27 -22.00 15.10
C HIS A 209 -15.57 -22.60 13.72
N TYR A 210 -14.59 -23.24 13.06
CA TYR A 210 -14.72 -23.62 11.64
C TYR A 210 -14.19 -25.03 11.32
N ASP A 211 -13.98 -25.88 12.33
CA ASP A 211 -13.42 -27.24 12.19
C ASP A 211 -12.14 -27.29 11.35
N GLY A 212 -11.27 -26.30 11.50
CA GLY A 212 -10.01 -26.18 10.76
C GLY A 212 -10.13 -25.72 9.29
N SER A 213 -11.32 -25.29 8.85
CA SER A 213 -11.63 -25.04 7.45
C SER A 213 -11.76 -23.54 7.11
N PHE A 214 -10.91 -23.03 6.26
CA PHE A 214 -11.07 -21.69 5.66
C PHE A 214 -12.29 -21.61 4.73
N GLU A 215 -12.69 -22.69 4.08
CA GLU A 215 -13.92 -22.71 3.27
C GLU A 215 -15.14 -22.38 4.13
N ARG A 216 -15.24 -22.98 5.33
CA ARG A 216 -16.31 -22.69 6.29
C ARG A 216 -16.22 -21.25 6.81
N PHE A 217 -15.01 -20.76 7.09
CA PHE A 217 -14.82 -19.37 7.46
C PHE A 217 -15.34 -18.43 6.38
N TRP A 218 -14.97 -18.64 5.12
CA TRP A 218 -15.41 -17.77 4.02
C TRP A 218 -16.92 -17.84 3.78
N ALA A 219 -17.53 -19.03 3.91
CA ALA A 219 -18.98 -19.16 3.81
C ALA A 219 -19.71 -18.38 4.92
N ASP A 220 -19.24 -18.48 6.18
CA ASP A 220 -19.76 -17.71 7.29
C ASP A 220 -19.49 -16.21 7.12
N PHE A 221 -18.26 -15.80 6.81
CA PHE A 221 -17.87 -14.40 6.66
C PHE A 221 -18.72 -13.68 5.62
N ARG A 222 -18.90 -14.28 4.44
CA ARG A 222 -19.69 -13.71 3.34
C ARG A 222 -21.19 -13.70 3.60
N SER A 223 -21.69 -14.49 4.56
CA SER A 223 -23.09 -14.45 4.97
C SER A 223 -23.43 -13.31 5.93
N ARG A 224 -22.42 -12.68 6.52
CA ARG A 224 -22.55 -11.61 7.50
C ARG A 224 -22.52 -10.22 6.81
N PRO A 225 -23.17 -9.20 7.39
CA PRO A 225 -23.21 -7.85 6.80
C PRO A 225 -21.89 -7.10 6.92
N ALA A 226 -20.98 -7.53 7.81
CA ALA A 226 -19.70 -6.87 8.06
C ALA A 226 -18.73 -7.82 8.80
N MET A 227 -17.48 -7.38 8.91
CA MET A 227 -16.48 -7.97 9.80
C MET A 227 -16.89 -7.73 11.25
N THR A 228 -17.33 -8.78 11.95
CA THR A 228 -17.98 -8.65 13.26
C THR A 228 -17.39 -9.53 14.35
N ARG A 229 -16.47 -10.44 14.03
CA ARG A 229 -15.81 -11.30 15.01
C ARG A 229 -14.38 -10.84 15.28
N PRO A 230 -13.90 -10.96 16.52
CA PRO A 230 -12.53 -10.55 16.88
C PRO A 230 -11.43 -11.24 16.05
N ASP A 231 -11.66 -12.50 15.65
CA ASP A 231 -10.70 -13.32 14.92
C ASP A 231 -10.73 -13.09 13.39
N ASP A 232 -11.74 -12.35 12.88
CA ASP A 232 -11.86 -12.08 11.45
C ASP A 232 -10.58 -11.49 10.83
N PRO A 233 -9.88 -10.51 11.44
CA PRO A 233 -8.66 -9.97 10.89
C PRO A 233 -7.58 -11.03 10.65
N ALA A 234 -7.26 -11.84 11.66
CA ALA A 234 -6.22 -12.87 11.55
C ALA A 234 -6.54 -13.92 10.47
N LEU A 235 -7.83 -14.29 10.32
CA LEU A 235 -8.28 -15.23 9.30
C LEU A 235 -8.23 -14.62 7.89
N LEU A 236 -8.72 -13.39 7.72
CA LEU A 236 -8.69 -12.68 6.44
C LEU A 236 -7.27 -12.45 5.96
N GLU A 237 -6.40 -11.94 6.84
CA GLU A 237 -5.01 -11.67 6.53
C GLU A 237 -4.23 -12.95 6.22
N SER A 238 -4.37 -13.99 7.03
CA SER A 238 -3.70 -15.28 6.76
C SER A 238 -4.04 -15.84 5.39
N TRP A 239 -5.31 -15.82 5.00
CA TRP A 239 -5.73 -16.30 3.68
C TRP A 239 -5.33 -15.35 2.56
N GLY A 240 -5.58 -14.05 2.71
CA GLY A 240 -5.27 -13.03 1.70
C GLY A 240 -3.78 -12.99 1.38
N TYR A 241 -2.92 -13.03 2.42
CA TYR A 241 -1.47 -13.09 2.21
C TYR A 241 -1.04 -14.41 1.57
N ALA A 242 -1.64 -15.55 1.96
CA ALA A 242 -1.32 -16.83 1.32
C ALA A 242 -1.70 -16.83 -0.17
N ALA A 243 -2.83 -16.22 -0.53
CA ALA A 243 -3.22 -16.06 -1.92
C ALA A 243 -2.21 -15.21 -2.72
N CYS A 244 -1.53 -14.26 -2.07
CA CYS A 244 -0.51 -13.42 -2.69
C CYS A 244 0.88 -14.08 -2.75
N TYR A 245 1.28 -14.77 -1.67
CA TYR A 245 2.67 -15.26 -1.52
C TYR A 245 2.87 -16.71 -1.93
N SER A 246 1.83 -17.53 -1.85
CA SER A 246 1.97 -18.98 -1.94
C SER A 246 0.84 -19.70 -2.69
N ALA A 247 0.06 -19.03 -3.52
CA ALA A 247 -0.81 -19.70 -4.45
C ALA A 247 0.01 -20.51 -5.48
N ASP A 248 -0.49 -21.70 -5.85
CA ASP A 248 0.05 -22.51 -6.92
C ASP A 248 -0.40 -21.95 -8.30
N ASP A 249 0.19 -22.41 -9.38
CA ASP A 249 -0.08 -21.90 -10.74
C ASP A 249 -1.55 -22.06 -11.17
N ASP A 250 -2.29 -23.00 -10.56
CA ASP A 250 -3.73 -23.19 -10.78
C ASP A 250 -4.61 -22.29 -9.90
N GLY A 251 -4.01 -21.39 -9.10
CA GLY A 251 -4.70 -20.51 -8.16
C GLY A 251 -4.99 -21.13 -6.79
N THR A 252 -4.62 -22.39 -6.55
CA THR A 252 -4.82 -23.05 -5.25
C THR A 252 -3.98 -22.35 -4.17
N VAL A 253 -4.63 -21.82 -3.14
CA VAL A 253 -3.97 -21.14 -2.02
C VAL A 253 -3.30 -22.16 -1.10
N ARG A 254 -2.01 -21.98 -0.83
CA ARG A 254 -1.24 -22.80 0.11
C ARG A 254 -0.92 -22.02 1.37
N LEU A 255 -1.39 -22.52 2.52
CA LEU A 255 -1.10 -21.90 3.81
C LEU A 255 0.30 -22.26 4.30
N PRO A 256 1.04 -21.31 4.91
CA PRO A 256 2.37 -21.56 5.47
C PRO A 256 2.34 -22.28 6.82
N PHE A 257 1.15 -22.66 7.30
CA PHE A 257 0.94 -23.35 8.58
C PHE A 257 -0.18 -24.39 8.48
N ASP A 258 -0.13 -25.41 9.34
CA ASP A 258 -1.21 -26.36 9.54
C ASP A 258 -2.35 -25.72 10.33
N THR A 259 -3.57 -25.79 9.82
CA THR A 259 -4.74 -25.10 10.39
C THR A 259 -5.22 -25.69 11.74
N THR A 260 -4.72 -26.86 12.13
CA THR A 260 -5.09 -27.55 13.37
C THR A 260 -4.05 -27.31 14.45
N THR A 261 -2.78 -27.41 14.10
CA THR A 261 -1.66 -27.36 15.04
C THR A 261 -0.97 -25.99 15.09
N GLY A 262 -1.07 -25.19 14.01
CA GLY A 262 -0.30 -23.97 13.84
C GLY A 262 1.17 -24.22 13.46
N GLU A 263 1.57 -25.49 13.26
CA GLU A 263 2.93 -25.82 12.85
C GLU A 263 3.22 -25.30 11.45
N LEU A 264 4.41 -24.69 11.26
CA LEU A 264 4.80 -24.17 9.96
C LEU A 264 4.98 -25.31 8.96
N VAL A 265 4.52 -25.09 7.73
CA VAL A 265 4.77 -25.92 6.54
C VAL A 265 6.02 -25.36 5.85
N PRO A 266 7.20 -25.97 6.03
CA PRO A 266 8.48 -25.34 5.71
C PRO A 266 8.61 -24.91 4.25
N GLU A 267 8.16 -25.73 3.30
CA GLU A 267 8.25 -25.44 1.87
C GLU A 267 7.34 -24.28 1.45
N VAL A 268 6.20 -24.09 2.10
CA VAL A 268 5.30 -22.96 1.84
C VAL A 268 5.83 -21.71 2.54
N TRP A 269 6.29 -21.84 3.78
CA TRP A 269 6.88 -20.74 4.54
C TRP A 269 8.11 -20.16 3.83
N GLU A 270 8.94 -20.99 3.21
CA GLU A 270 10.07 -20.52 2.40
C GLU A 270 9.63 -19.69 1.18
N ARG A 271 8.45 -19.96 0.60
CA ARG A 271 7.86 -19.11 -0.46
C ARG A 271 7.57 -17.70 0.07
N TRP A 272 7.03 -17.59 1.30
CA TRP A 272 6.78 -16.31 1.96
C TRP A 272 8.08 -15.58 2.25
N LEU A 273 9.06 -16.25 2.84
CA LEU A 273 10.33 -15.65 3.21
C LEU A 273 11.09 -15.05 2.00
N ARG A 274 10.90 -15.61 0.82
CA ARG A 274 11.42 -15.00 -0.41
C ARG A 274 10.75 -13.66 -0.79
N ARG A 275 9.60 -13.36 -0.21
CA ARG A 275 8.86 -12.10 -0.39
C ARG A 275 9.08 -11.10 0.74
N ASP A 276 9.77 -11.50 1.82
CA ASP A 276 10.11 -10.62 2.92
C ASP A 276 11.05 -9.49 2.44
N PRO A 277 10.67 -8.20 2.57
CA PRO A 277 11.47 -7.09 2.09
C PRO A 277 12.85 -7.01 2.75
N VAL A 278 13.00 -7.46 4.02
CA VAL A 278 14.31 -7.52 4.70
C VAL A 278 15.22 -8.54 4.04
N ARG A 279 14.68 -9.69 3.63
CA ARG A 279 15.45 -10.72 2.92
C ARG A 279 15.74 -10.30 1.49
N MET A 280 14.76 -9.72 0.79
CA MET A 280 14.93 -9.17 -0.56
C MET A 280 16.02 -8.11 -0.60
N ALA A 281 16.06 -7.19 0.37
CA ALA A 281 17.07 -6.14 0.50
C ALA A 281 18.51 -6.67 0.68
N ARG A 282 18.66 -7.94 1.05
CA ARG A 282 19.98 -8.60 1.22
C ARG A 282 20.40 -9.42 0.00
N THR A 283 19.55 -9.56 -1.02
CA THR A 283 19.91 -10.19 -2.28
C THR A 283 20.77 -9.26 -3.14
N PRO A 284 21.59 -9.78 -4.08
CA PRO A 284 22.36 -8.92 -4.97
C PRO A 284 21.51 -7.91 -5.74
N SER A 285 20.35 -8.34 -6.28
CA SER A 285 19.42 -7.47 -7.01
C SER A 285 18.74 -6.44 -6.11
N GLY A 286 18.34 -6.83 -4.90
CA GLY A 286 17.75 -5.91 -3.91
C GLY A 286 18.75 -4.84 -3.45
N ILE A 287 20.01 -5.22 -3.22
CA ILE A 287 21.10 -4.28 -2.88
C ILE A 287 21.30 -3.27 -4.03
N GLU A 288 21.38 -3.74 -5.27
CA GLU A 288 21.55 -2.88 -6.43
C GLU A 288 20.39 -1.91 -6.59
N ALA A 289 19.17 -2.42 -6.51
CA ALA A 289 17.95 -1.62 -6.59
C ALA A 289 17.90 -0.54 -5.49
N LEU A 290 18.14 -0.91 -4.23
CA LEU A 290 18.10 0.04 -3.12
C LEU A 290 19.22 1.08 -3.18
N ARG A 291 20.41 0.72 -3.63
CA ARG A 291 21.51 1.69 -3.88
C ARG A 291 21.15 2.75 -4.91
N SER A 292 20.32 2.39 -5.86
CA SER A 292 19.88 3.32 -6.92
C SER A 292 18.80 4.30 -6.48
N MET A 293 18.24 4.16 -5.26
CA MET A 293 17.19 5.05 -4.74
C MET A 293 17.75 6.43 -4.40
N ARG A 294 17.00 7.46 -4.77
CA ARG A 294 17.31 8.87 -4.44
C ARG A 294 16.84 9.25 -3.02
N ALA A 295 15.80 8.59 -2.55
CA ALA A 295 15.22 8.86 -1.24
C ALA A 295 14.60 7.60 -0.64
N ILE A 296 14.82 7.40 0.66
CA ILE A 296 14.21 6.32 1.45
C ILE A 296 13.71 6.93 2.76
N TRP A 297 12.41 6.75 3.03
CA TRP A 297 11.77 7.10 4.31
C TRP A 297 11.21 5.83 4.95
N ILE A 298 11.51 5.63 6.22
CA ILE A 298 11.04 4.48 7.00
C ILE A 298 10.57 4.98 8.35
N ASP A 299 9.32 4.75 8.72
CA ASP A 299 8.85 5.02 10.06
C ASP A 299 7.82 3.99 10.55
N ALA A 300 7.69 3.86 11.87
CA ALA A 300 6.70 3.01 12.50
C ALA A 300 6.36 3.50 13.91
N GLY A 301 5.18 3.15 14.40
CA GLY A 301 4.84 3.34 15.81
C GLY A 301 5.62 2.37 16.68
N SER A 302 6.30 2.86 17.73
CA SER A 302 7.13 2.04 18.64
C SER A 302 6.34 1.06 19.52
N ARG A 303 5.01 1.06 19.41
CA ARG A 303 4.08 0.15 20.09
C ARG A 303 3.10 -0.50 19.11
N ASP A 304 3.60 -0.72 17.88
CA ASP A 304 2.85 -1.39 16.83
C ASP A 304 2.48 -2.81 17.27
N GLU A 305 1.21 -3.14 17.27
CA GLU A 305 0.68 -4.43 17.72
C GLU A 305 1.00 -5.60 16.78
N TYR A 306 1.44 -5.30 15.56
CA TYR A 306 1.93 -6.27 14.58
C TYR A 306 3.46 -6.38 14.57
N PHE A 307 4.16 -5.70 15.50
CA PHE A 307 5.62 -5.68 15.62
C PHE A 307 6.34 -5.10 14.38
N LEU A 308 5.68 -4.20 13.65
CA LEU A 308 6.24 -3.63 12.42
C LEU A 308 7.33 -2.58 12.68
N ASP A 309 7.46 -2.10 13.91
CA ASP A 309 8.61 -1.33 14.39
C ASP A 309 9.92 -2.14 14.31
N LEU A 310 9.86 -3.43 14.64
CA LEU A 310 11.02 -4.34 14.52
C LEU A 310 11.37 -4.61 13.05
N GLY A 311 10.33 -4.76 12.20
CA GLY A 311 10.50 -4.88 10.76
C GLY A 311 11.11 -3.62 10.13
N ALA A 312 10.68 -2.43 10.56
CA ALA A 312 11.22 -1.14 10.12
C ALA A 312 12.71 -1.00 10.46
N GLU A 313 13.13 -1.37 11.70
CA GLU A 313 14.54 -1.39 12.09
C GLU A 313 15.34 -2.38 11.26
N ALA A 314 14.83 -3.59 11.04
CA ALA A 314 15.51 -4.61 10.25
C ALA A 314 15.69 -4.18 8.78
N PHE A 315 14.68 -3.55 8.19
CA PHE A 315 14.74 -3.02 6.82
C PHE A 315 15.73 -1.83 6.73
N ARG A 316 15.69 -0.89 7.71
CA ARG A 316 16.68 0.19 7.81
C ARG A 316 18.09 -0.36 7.86
N ALA A 317 18.34 -1.34 8.74
CA ALA A 317 19.65 -1.97 8.85
C ALA A 317 20.11 -2.61 7.53
N ALA A 318 19.19 -3.25 6.79
CA ALA A 318 19.48 -3.81 5.48
C ALA A 318 19.82 -2.72 4.45
N CYS A 319 19.11 -1.59 4.43
CA CYS A 319 19.41 -0.44 3.57
C CYS A 319 20.82 0.12 3.86
N VAL A 320 21.14 0.35 5.14
CA VAL A 320 22.48 0.83 5.55
C VAL A 320 23.57 -0.15 5.12
N ALA A 321 23.38 -1.45 5.36
CA ALA A 321 24.32 -2.48 4.93
C ALA A 321 24.48 -2.57 3.41
N ALA A 322 23.42 -2.30 2.66
CA ALA A 322 23.44 -2.19 1.21
C ALA A 322 24.22 -0.96 0.72
N GLY A 323 24.46 0.05 1.56
CA GLY A 323 25.15 1.30 1.17
C GLY A 323 24.26 2.23 0.35
N THR A 324 22.98 2.37 0.74
CA THR A 324 22.01 3.30 0.15
C THR A 324 22.31 4.75 0.52
N VAL A 325 21.54 5.70 -0.03
CA VAL A 325 21.39 7.01 0.60
C VAL A 325 20.92 6.80 2.05
N GLU A 326 21.35 7.68 2.97
CA GLU A 326 20.93 7.56 4.38
C GLU A 326 19.42 7.59 4.50
N PRO A 327 18.78 6.49 4.98
CA PRO A 327 17.34 6.48 5.14
C PRO A 327 16.90 7.49 6.19
N ARG A 328 15.86 8.28 5.90
CA ARG A 328 15.15 9.01 6.96
C ARG A 328 14.40 7.97 7.79
N PHE A 329 14.76 7.83 9.05
CA PHE A 329 14.20 6.81 9.94
C PHE A 329 13.66 7.42 11.22
N GLU A 330 12.48 6.96 11.65
CA GLU A 330 11.88 7.38 12.91
C GLU A 330 10.97 6.29 13.50
N LEU A 331 11.23 5.91 14.76
CA LEU A 331 10.22 5.25 15.60
C LEU A 331 9.59 6.29 16.51
N PHE A 332 8.26 6.40 16.47
CA PHE A 332 7.51 7.41 17.24
C PHE A 332 6.48 6.73 18.16
N GLU A 333 6.09 7.42 19.23
CA GLU A 333 5.14 6.86 20.19
C GLU A 333 3.74 6.75 19.59
N ALA A 334 3.40 5.58 19.04
CA ALA A 334 2.08 5.24 18.49
C ALA A 334 1.92 3.72 18.39
N LYS A 335 0.68 3.29 18.18
CA LYS A 335 0.30 1.97 17.69
C LYS A 335 0.24 1.95 16.16
N HIS A 336 -0.23 0.82 15.58
CA HIS A 336 -0.41 0.68 14.13
C HIS A 336 -1.48 1.61 13.54
N GLY A 337 -2.60 1.75 14.23
CA GLY A 337 -3.73 2.56 13.77
C GLY A 337 -3.56 4.06 14.01
N GLY A 338 -4.16 4.89 13.13
CA GLY A 338 -4.27 6.34 13.34
C GLY A 338 -3.00 7.13 13.08
N ILE A 339 -2.05 6.60 12.31
CA ILE A 339 -0.78 7.24 11.97
C ILE A 339 -0.79 7.95 10.61
N GLU A 340 -1.94 8.14 9.99
CA GLU A 340 -2.09 8.76 8.66
C GLU A 340 -1.55 10.19 8.62
N TYR A 341 -1.42 10.88 9.76
CA TYR A 341 -0.77 12.19 9.87
C TYR A 341 0.73 12.16 9.52
N ARG A 342 1.33 10.98 9.37
CA ARG A 342 2.72 10.80 8.94
C ARG A 342 2.89 10.98 7.43
N TYR A 343 1.86 10.69 6.63
CA TYR A 343 1.93 10.84 5.18
C TYR A 343 2.41 12.23 4.72
N PRO A 344 1.90 13.37 5.23
CA PRO A 344 2.39 14.67 4.81
C PRO A 344 3.89 14.88 5.03
N LEU A 345 4.47 14.29 6.09
CA LEU A 345 5.91 14.40 6.36
C LEU A 345 6.73 13.66 5.30
N ALA A 346 6.33 12.42 5.00
CA ALA A 346 6.98 11.61 3.96
C ALA A 346 6.76 12.21 2.56
N LEU A 347 5.54 12.68 2.25
CA LEU A 347 5.23 13.31 0.97
C LEU A 347 6.07 14.58 0.74
N ARG A 348 6.25 15.44 1.77
CA ARG A 348 7.17 16.59 1.70
C ARG A 348 8.59 16.15 1.42
N TYR A 349 9.10 15.19 2.19
CA TYR A 349 10.45 14.68 2.02
C TYR A 349 10.68 14.11 0.60
N LEU A 350 9.73 13.31 0.10
CA LEU A 350 9.80 12.76 -1.26
C LEU A 350 9.74 13.87 -2.31
N ALA A 351 8.79 14.82 -2.20
CA ALA A 351 8.65 15.92 -3.14
C ALA A 351 9.90 16.78 -3.23
N GLU A 352 10.56 17.07 -2.10
CA GLU A 352 11.84 17.80 -2.05
C GLU A 352 12.96 17.04 -2.80
N ARG A 353 13.04 15.71 -2.63
CA ARG A 353 14.08 14.87 -3.25
C ARG A 353 13.83 14.61 -4.73
N LEU A 354 12.57 14.56 -5.15
CA LEU A 354 12.21 14.37 -6.56
C LEU A 354 12.27 15.67 -7.37
N SER A 355 12.28 16.83 -6.72
CA SER A 355 12.39 18.15 -7.37
C SER A 355 13.83 18.66 -7.49
N ALA A 356 14.78 17.98 -6.83
CA ALA A 356 16.22 18.29 -6.89
C ALA A 356 16.87 17.55 -8.09
#